data_e2f607cc6a3d8f160b11d97e7b894f1a
#
_entry.id   e2f607cc6a3d8f160b11d97e7b894f1a
#
_cell.length_a   1.000
_cell.length_b   1.000
_cell.length_c   1.000
_cell.angle_alpha   90.00
_cell.angle_beta   90.00
_cell.angle_gamma   90.00
#
_symmetry.space_group_name_H-M   'P 1'
#
loop_
_entity.id
_entity.type
_entity.pdbx_description
1 polymer ?
#
loop_
_entity_poly.entity_id
_entity_poly.type
_entity_poly.pdbx_seq_one_letter_code
_entity_poly.pdbx_strand_id
1 'polypeptide(L)'
;MKKYENLFKQALSSLLLLAFSAAAMQESVYTPGELTIAAEQWLAQQIAAEDAAATQINVNPLDNRIGSKSCSQTLEFSLSQPMTQRQNTIQIRCNAQSGWQLYVPVRIDEIVRAVILQQNIASGSLITADMLTTAERERRFIRGSLVENAASVIGARTKRALSMGQILTLQDLCLVCKGDVVTISVSDNGLSVAATG
;
A
#
# COMPACT_ATOMS: atom_id res chain seq x y z
N MET A 1 61.09 -37.94 33.65
CA MET A 1 59.90 -38.30 32.86
C MET A 1 58.78 -37.21 32.82
N LYS A 2 58.83 -36.15 33.60
CA LYS A 2 57.78 -35.06 33.58
C LYS A 2 57.97 -33.96 32.52
N LYS A 3 59.09 -33.95 31.77
CA LYS A 3 59.41 -32.88 30.85
C LYS A 3 58.87 -33.08 29.41
N TYR A 4 58.48 -34.30 29.07
CA TYR A 4 57.92 -34.61 27.72
C TYR A 4 56.41 -34.56 27.62
N GLU A 5 55.68 -34.65 28.74
CA GLU A 5 54.22 -34.53 28.74
C GLU A 5 53.72 -33.12 28.45
N ASN A 6 54.47 -32.08 28.79
CA ASN A 6 54.09 -30.71 28.57
C ASN A 6 54.36 -30.25 27.12
N LEU A 7 55.30 -30.85 26.40
CA LEU A 7 55.58 -30.54 24.99
C LEU A 7 54.50 -31.16 24.08
N PHE A 8 53.92 -32.32 24.45
CA PHE A 8 52.89 -32.97 23.66
C PHE A 8 51.54 -32.29 23.80
N LYS A 9 51.22 -31.69 24.98
CA LYS A 9 49.99 -30.92 25.21
C LYS A 9 50.00 -29.56 24.51
N GLN A 10 51.18 -28.93 24.30
CA GLN A 10 51.31 -27.68 23.58
C GLN A 10 51.23 -27.85 22.06
N ALA A 11 51.67 -28.99 21.51
CA ALA A 11 51.55 -29.29 20.11
C ALA A 11 50.13 -29.61 19.64
N LEU A 12 49.28 -30.17 20.52
CA LEU A 12 47.90 -30.47 20.19
C LEU A 12 46.95 -29.24 20.27
N SER A 13 47.35 -28.20 21.03
CA SER A 13 46.57 -26.96 21.15
C SER A 13 46.76 -26.00 19.98
N SER A 14 47.80 -26.12 19.18
CA SER A 14 48.08 -25.24 18.04
C SER A 14 47.42 -25.67 16.72
N LEU A 15 46.82 -26.90 16.67
CA LEU A 15 46.24 -27.41 15.40
C LEU A 15 44.74 -27.19 15.28
N LEU A 16 44.11 -26.51 16.28
CA LEU A 16 42.63 -26.35 16.33
C LEU A 16 42.13 -24.99 15.89
N LEU A 17 42.98 -24.15 15.27
CA LEU A 17 42.66 -22.73 14.99
C LEU A 17 42.65 -22.34 13.51
N LEU A 18 42.53 -23.26 12.57
CA LEU A 18 42.48 -22.92 11.14
C LEU A 18 41.32 -23.57 10.38
N ALA A 19 40.16 -23.73 11.03
CA ALA A 19 38.91 -23.90 10.29
C ALA A 19 38.34 -22.51 9.95
N PHE A 20 39.06 -21.74 9.15
CA PHE A 20 38.46 -20.64 8.40
C PHE A 20 37.50 -21.29 7.41
N SER A 21 36.21 -21.31 7.78
CA SER A 21 35.14 -21.61 6.82
C SER A 21 35.20 -20.55 5.74
N ALA A 22 35.83 -20.87 4.63
CA ALA A 22 35.62 -20.17 3.36
C ALA A 22 34.10 -20.35 3.08
N ALA A 23 33.30 -19.37 3.45
CA ALA A 23 31.93 -19.26 2.96
C ALA A 23 32.08 -19.18 1.44
N ALA A 24 31.85 -20.30 0.76
CA ALA A 24 31.78 -20.32 -0.69
C ALA A 24 30.73 -19.29 -1.08
N MET A 25 31.14 -18.23 -1.79
CA MET A 25 30.22 -17.29 -2.40
C MET A 25 29.43 -18.08 -3.43
N GLN A 26 28.23 -18.50 -3.02
CA GLN A 26 27.35 -19.30 -3.87
C GLN A 26 26.70 -18.36 -4.86
N GLU A 27 27.07 -18.48 -6.12
CA GLU A 27 26.47 -17.73 -7.20
C GLU A 27 25.04 -18.25 -7.42
N SER A 28 24.06 -17.39 -7.19
CA SER A 28 22.64 -17.69 -7.44
C SER A 28 22.27 -17.26 -8.86
N VAL A 29 21.56 -18.12 -9.58
CA VAL A 29 21.06 -17.84 -10.92
C VAL A 29 19.56 -17.61 -10.83
N TYR A 30 19.09 -16.50 -11.39
CA TYR A 30 17.71 -16.08 -11.37
C TYR A 30 17.14 -16.00 -12.77
N THR A 31 15.99 -16.61 -12.99
CA THR A 31 15.17 -16.41 -14.21
C THR A 31 14.43 -15.06 -14.14
N PRO A 32 13.99 -14.50 -15.28
CA PRO A 32 13.16 -13.29 -15.29
C PRO A 32 11.88 -13.41 -14.43
N GLY A 33 11.25 -14.59 -14.41
CA GLY A 33 10.09 -14.87 -13.58
C GLY A 33 10.40 -14.81 -12.08
N GLU A 34 11.51 -15.43 -11.64
CA GLU A 34 11.94 -15.39 -10.23
C GLU A 34 12.29 -13.97 -9.79
N LEU A 35 12.94 -13.17 -10.66
CA LEU A 35 13.23 -11.76 -10.38
C LEU A 35 11.95 -10.93 -10.27
N THR A 36 10.94 -11.19 -11.09
CA THR A 36 9.63 -10.53 -11.00
C THR A 36 8.94 -10.84 -9.68
N ILE A 37 8.90 -12.14 -9.30
CA ILE A 37 8.30 -12.57 -8.02
C ILE A 37 9.06 -11.98 -6.83
N ALA A 38 10.39 -11.98 -6.86
CA ALA A 38 11.21 -11.40 -5.80
C ALA A 38 10.96 -9.89 -5.64
N ALA A 39 10.80 -9.16 -6.75
CA ALA A 39 10.46 -7.73 -6.73
C ALA A 39 9.07 -7.48 -6.14
N GLU A 40 8.07 -8.30 -6.50
CA GLU A 40 6.72 -8.22 -5.96
C GLU A 40 6.70 -8.50 -4.45
N GLN A 41 7.35 -9.56 -4.01
CA GLN A 41 7.45 -9.93 -2.60
C GLN A 41 8.16 -8.85 -1.78
N TRP A 42 9.26 -8.29 -2.31
CA TRP A 42 9.95 -7.18 -1.66
C TRP A 42 9.03 -5.97 -1.50
N LEU A 43 8.31 -5.57 -2.56
CA LEU A 43 7.41 -4.42 -2.48
C LEU A 43 6.26 -4.66 -1.49
N ALA A 44 5.69 -5.87 -1.47
CA ALA A 44 4.66 -6.23 -0.51
C ALA A 44 5.12 -6.12 0.95
N GLN A 45 6.41 -6.38 1.22
CA GLN A 45 7.01 -6.23 2.55
C GLN A 45 7.26 -4.76 2.95
N GLN A 46 7.35 -3.85 1.97
CA GLN A 46 7.51 -2.42 2.24
C GLN A 46 6.20 -1.72 2.61
N ILE A 47 5.06 -2.36 2.31
CA ILE A 47 3.74 -1.82 2.65
C ILE A 47 3.46 -2.15 4.11
N ALA A 48 3.13 -1.13 4.91
CA ALA A 48 2.73 -1.34 6.30
C ALA A 48 1.55 -2.31 6.38
N ALA A 49 1.50 -3.13 7.43
CA ALA A 49 0.44 -4.16 7.56
C ALA A 49 -0.97 -3.55 7.58
N GLU A 50 -1.13 -2.36 8.12
CA GLU A 50 -2.36 -1.58 8.13
C GLU A 50 -2.79 -1.09 6.74
N ASP A 51 -1.84 -0.86 5.83
CA ASP A 51 -2.08 -0.39 4.47
C ASP A 51 -2.17 -1.54 3.47
N ALA A 52 -1.78 -2.75 3.84
CA ALA A 52 -1.71 -3.91 2.93
C ALA A 52 -3.07 -4.27 2.33
N ALA A 53 -4.15 -4.18 3.13
CA ALA A 53 -5.51 -4.45 2.67
C ALA A 53 -6.07 -3.32 1.78
N ALA A 54 -5.49 -2.12 1.89
CA ALA A 54 -5.90 -0.92 1.14
C ALA A 54 -5.00 -0.66 -0.08
N THR A 55 -4.03 -1.54 -0.37
CA THR A 55 -3.07 -1.36 -1.46
C THR A 55 -3.10 -2.53 -2.41
N GLN A 56 -3.34 -2.27 -3.68
CA GLN A 56 -3.26 -3.26 -4.76
C GLN A 56 -1.98 -3.05 -5.57
N ILE A 57 -1.12 -4.07 -5.61
CA ILE A 57 0.10 -4.10 -6.40
C ILE A 57 -0.17 -4.87 -7.70
N ASN A 58 0.28 -4.32 -8.81
CA ASN A 58 0.29 -5.00 -10.11
C ASN A 58 1.69 -4.85 -10.73
N VAL A 59 2.45 -5.93 -10.73
CA VAL A 59 3.82 -5.97 -11.25
C VAL A 59 3.78 -6.46 -12.69
N ASN A 60 4.38 -5.72 -13.61
CA ASN A 60 4.55 -6.17 -14.98
C ASN A 60 5.75 -7.14 -15.04
N PRO A 61 5.55 -8.37 -15.55
CA PRO A 61 6.62 -9.36 -15.59
C PRO A 61 7.77 -8.91 -16.52
N LEU A 62 8.98 -9.29 -16.14
CA LEU A 62 10.15 -9.13 -17.00
C LEU A 62 10.02 -10.03 -18.24
N ASP A 63 10.47 -9.51 -19.38
CA ASP A 63 10.49 -10.26 -20.64
C ASP A 63 11.50 -11.43 -20.56
N ASN A 64 11.06 -12.63 -20.95
CA ASN A 64 11.92 -13.82 -20.94
C ASN A 64 13.16 -13.70 -21.84
N ARG A 65 13.14 -12.79 -22.84
CA ARG A 65 14.29 -12.51 -23.72
C ARG A 65 15.48 -11.90 -22.97
N ILE A 66 15.28 -11.37 -21.75
CA ILE A 66 16.37 -10.87 -20.91
C ILE A 66 17.32 -12.00 -20.52
N GLY A 67 16.85 -13.24 -20.49
CA GLY A 67 17.60 -14.42 -20.05
C GLY A 67 17.88 -14.42 -18.55
N SER A 68 18.39 -15.54 -18.05
CA SER A 68 18.75 -15.68 -16.64
C SER A 68 19.93 -14.78 -16.28
N LYS A 69 19.94 -14.31 -15.03
CA LYS A 69 21.00 -13.46 -14.47
C LYS A 69 21.60 -14.14 -13.25
N SER A 70 22.93 -14.13 -13.15
CA SER A 70 23.62 -14.63 -11.98
C SER A 70 24.03 -13.50 -11.03
N CYS A 71 24.04 -13.79 -9.73
CA CYS A 71 24.52 -12.87 -8.71
C CYS A 71 25.15 -13.65 -7.56
N SER A 72 26.39 -13.28 -7.21
CA SER A 72 27.11 -13.85 -6.06
C SER A 72 26.86 -13.08 -4.76
N GLN A 73 26.04 -12.04 -4.79
CA GLN A 73 25.63 -11.23 -3.63
C GLN A 73 24.11 -11.19 -3.51
N THR A 74 23.62 -10.75 -2.35
CA THR A 74 22.19 -10.50 -2.14
C THR A 74 21.72 -9.41 -3.10
N LEU A 75 20.55 -9.63 -3.73
CA LEU A 75 19.91 -8.64 -4.58
C LEU A 75 19.43 -7.45 -3.74
N GLU A 76 19.67 -6.25 -4.24
CA GLU A 76 19.13 -5.01 -3.68
C GLU A 76 17.93 -4.54 -4.50
N PHE A 77 16.91 -4.08 -3.79
CA PHE A 77 15.68 -3.56 -4.40
C PHE A 77 15.44 -2.13 -3.93
N SER A 78 14.94 -1.30 -4.82
CA SER A 78 14.52 0.07 -4.50
C SER A 78 13.43 0.55 -5.44
N LEU A 79 12.57 1.45 -4.96
CA LEU A 79 11.62 2.15 -5.82
C LEU A 79 12.28 3.37 -6.45
N SER A 80 11.98 3.62 -7.73
CA SER A 80 12.46 4.79 -8.46
C SER A 80 11.73 6.08 -8.05
N GLN A 81 10.51 5.97 -7.51
CA GLN A 81 9.67 7.06 -7.05
C GLN A 81 9.08 6.73 -5.68
N PRO A 82 8.59 7.72 -4.91
CA PRO A 82 7.88 7.47 -3.67
C PRO A 82 6.71 6.50 -3.87
N MET A 83 6.38 5.69 -2.86
CA MET A 83 5.31 4.69 -2.91
C MET A 83 3.92 5.28 -3.20
N THR A 84 3.73 6.56 -2.92
CA THR A 84 2.52 7.32 -3.25
C THR A 84 2.31 7.54 -4.76
N GLN A 85 3.34 7.30 -5.57
CA GLN A 85 3.23 7.38 -7.02
C GLN A 85 2.68 6.06 -7.57
N ARG A 86 1.52 6.16 -8.24
CA ARG A 86 0.80 5.02 -8.80
C ARG A 86 1.62 4.21 -9.81
N GLN A 87 2.25 4.90 -10.76
CA GLN A 87 3.17 4.28 -11.71
C GLN A 87 4.58 4.40 -11.15
N ASN A 88 5.19 3.28 -10.89
CA ASN A 88 6.50 3.21 -10.28
C ASN A 88 7.36 2.14 -10.97
N THR A 89 8.60 2.06 -10.58
CA THR A 89 9.53 1.06 -11.09
C THR A 89 10.38 0.53 -9.94
N ILE A 90 10.45 -0.78 -9.81
CA ILE A 90 11.35 -1.43 -8.88
C ILE A 90 12.68 -1.63 -9.60
N GLN A 91 13.74 -1.07 -9.08
CA GLN A 91 15.11 -1.36 -9.52
C GLN A 91 15.61 -2.57 -8.76
N ILE A 92 16.08 -3.57 -9.47
CA ILE A 92 16.80 -4.73 -8.94
C ILE A 92 18.27 -4.56 -9.29
N ARG A 93 19.16 -4.65 -8.31
CA ARG A 93 20.60 -4.50 -8.48
C ARG A 93 21.36 -5.68 -7.89
N CYS A 94 22.31 -6.18 -8.66
CA CYS A 94 23.37 -7.07 -8.19
C CYS A 94 24.66 -6.27 -8.09
N ASN A 95 25.23 -6.13 -6.90
CA ASN A 95 26.47 -5.36 -6.66
C ASN A 95 27.75 -6.22 -6.74
N ALA A 96 27.67 -7.42 -7.33
CA ALA A 96 28.85 -8.26 -7.56
C ALA A 96 29.82 -7.62 -8.57
N GLN A 97 31.02 -8.19 -8.73
CA GLN A 97 32.04 -7.68 -9.64
C GLN A 97 31.57 -7.60 -11.10
N SER A 98 30.73 -8.56 -11.56
CA SER A 98 30.00 -8.53 -12.83
C SER A 98 28.55 -8.04 -12.62
N GLY A 99 28.40 -6.92 -11.92
CA GLY A 99 27.11 -6.40 -11.50
C GLY A 99 26.19 -6.05 -12.66
N TRP A 100 24.89 -6.12 -12.39
CA TRP A 100 23.83 -5.76 -13.33
C TRP A 100 22.68 -5.06 -12.61
N GLN A 101 21.84 -4.38 -13.36
CA GLN A 101 20.60 -3.83 -12.86
C GLN A 101 19.47 -4.06 -13.85
N LEU A 102 18.26 -4.25 -13.32
CA LEU A 102 17.02 -4.41 -14.06
C LEU A 102 15.95 -3.51 -13.47
N TYR A 103 14.94 -3.23 -14.28
CA TYR A 103 13.83 -2.37 -13.92
C TYR A 103 12.52 -3.10 -14.15
N VAL A 104 11.73 -3.25 -13.09
CA VAL A 104 10.43 -3.92 -13.10
C VAL A 104 9.33 -2.86 -12.96
N PRO A 105 8.54 -2.57 -14.00
CA PRO A 105 7.44 -1.64 -13.88
C PRO A 105 6.38 -2.18 -12.93
N VAL A 106 5.88 -1.31 -12.05
CA VAL A 106 4.84 -1.65 -11.08
C VAL A 106 3.78 -0.57 -11.02
N ARG A 107 2.54 -0.99 -10.77
CA ARG A 107 1.43 -0.12 -10.46
C ARG A 107 1.01 -0.36 -9.02
N ILE A 108 0.86 0.73 -8.27
CA ILE A 108 0.42 0.75 -6.88
C ILE A 108 -0.89 1.52 -6.83
N ASP A 109 -2.00 0.85 -6.57
CA ASP A 109 -3.32 1.45 -6.51
C ASP A 109 -3.83 1.42 -5.06
N GLU A 110 -4.24 2.57 -4.53
CA GLU A 110 -4.90 2.68 -3.25
C GLU A 110 -6.37 2.26 -3.39
N ILE A 111 -6.80 1.29 -2.60
CA ILE A 111 -8.16 0.79 -2.54
C ILE A 111 -8.83 1.35 -1.29
N VAL A 112 -9.99 1.96 -1.46
CA VAL A 112 -10.76 2.51 -0.35
C VAL A 112 -12.17 1.95 -0.34
N ARG A 113 -12.75 1.83 0.85
CA ARG A 113 -14.16 1.49 1.01
C ARG A 113 -14.98 2.74 0.79
N ALA A 114 -15.79 2.76 -0.27
CA ALA A 114 -16.61 3.89 -0.67
C ALA A 114 -18.09 3.56 -0.54
N VAL A 115 -18.92 4.54 -0.18
CA VAL A 115 -20.37 4.46 -0.25
C VAL A 115 -20.81 4.66 -1.68
N ILE A 116 -21.60 3.74 -2.22
CA ILE A 116 -22.13 3.78 -3.59
C ILE A 116 -23.66 3.72 -3.57
N LEU A 117 -24.27 4.22 -4.63
CA LEU A 117 -25.73 4.24 -4.77
C LEU A 117 -26.23 2.92 -5.36
N GLN A 118 -27.30 2.37 -4.77
CA GLN A 118 -28.00 1.18 -5.25
C GLN A 118 -29.05 1.48 -6.31
N GLN A 119 -29.44 2.75 -6.47
CA GLN A 119 -30.46 3.20 -7.42
C GLN A 119 -30.19 4.61 -7.91
N ASN A 120 -30.90 5.04 -8.96
CA ASN A 120 -30.88 6.43 -9.43
C ASN A 120 -31.64 7.31 -8.43
N ILE A 121 -31.08 8.47 -8.11
CA ILE A 121 -31.64 9.42 -7.16
C ILE A 121 -31.82 10.78 -7.84
N ALA A 122 -33.01 11.36 -7.75
CA ALA A 122 -33.29 12.67 -8.29
C ALA A 122 -32.62 13.78 -7.44
N SER A 123 -32.40 14.95 -8.03
CA SER A 123 -31.93 16.14 -7.31
C SER A 123 -32.93 16.52 -6.20
N GLY A 124 -32.41 16.89 -5.03
CA GLY A 124 -33.22 17.32 -3.88
C GLY A 124 -33.84 16.17 -3.06
N SER A 125 -33.64 14.91 -3.47
CA SER A 125 -34.14 13.75 -2.74
C SER A 125 -33.37 13.52 -1.43
N LEU A 126 -34.09 13.07 -0.41
CA LEU A 126 -33.50 12.60 0.85
C LEU A 126 -32.79 11.27 0.63
N ILE A 127 -31.60 11.13 1.19
CA ILE A 127 -30.87 9.86 1.23
C ILE A 127 -31.42 8.99 2.35
N THR A 128 -31.76 7.75 2.01
CA THR A 128 -32.20 6.71 2.95
C THR A 128 -31.20 5.53 2.93
N ALA A 129 -31.26 4.69 3.96
CA ALA A 129 -30.28 3.60 4.11
C ALA A 129 -30.34 2.57 2.97
N ASP A 130 -31.54 2.29 2.45
CA ASP A 130 -31.81 1.36 1.35
C ASP A 130 -31.24 1.81 0.00
N MET A 131 -30.93 3.11 -0.13
CA MET A 131 -30.30 3.67 -1.33
C MET A 131 -28.78 3.48 -1.37
N LEU A 132 -28.18 3.06 -0.27
CA LEU A 132 -26.76 3.04 -0.07
C LEU A 132 -26.21 1.61 0.13
N THR A 133 -25.01 1.38 -0.39
CA THR A 133 -24.20 0.21 -0.05
C THR A 133 -22.72 0.62 -0.02
N THR A 134 -21.85 -0.26 0.45
CA THR A 134 -20.41 -0.02 0.44
C THR A 134 -19.72 -0.98 -0.52
N ALA A 135 -18.71 -0.47 -1.23
CA ALA A 135 -17.87 -1.29 -2.10
C ALA A 135 -16.44 -0.76 -2.12
N GLU A 136 -15.51 -1.64 -2.39
CA GLU A 136 -14.11 -1.26 -2.63
C GLU A 136 -13.98 -0.58 -3.98
N ARG A 137 -13.26 0.53 -3.99
CA ARG A 137 -12.99 1.33 -5.19
C ARG A 137 -11.57 1.85 -5.16
N GLU A 138 -10.95 1.94 -6.32
CA GLU A 138 -9.66 2.62 -6.43
C GLU A 138 -9.85 4.13 -6.11
N ARG A 139 -9.01 4.64 -5.23
CA ARG A 139 -9.03 6.04 -4.76
C ARG A 139 -9.06 7.06 -5.90
N ARG A 140 -8.39 6.74 -7.01
CA ARG A 140 -8.32 7.62 -8.21
C ARG A 140 -9.68 7.92 -8.88
N PHE A 141 -10.68 7.07 -8.67
CA PHE A 141 -12.02 7.29 -9.21
C PHE A 141 -12.88 8.19 -8.34
N ILE A 142 -12.41 8.55 -7.16
CA ILE A 142 -13.14 9.39 -6.20
C ILE A 142 -12.75 10.84 -6.42
N ARG A 143 -13.71 11.62 -6.91
CA ARG A 143 -13.57 13.06 -7.11
C ARG A 143 -14.27 13.80 -5.99
N GLY A 144 -13.49 14.25 -4.99
CA GLY A 144 -14.02 14.95 -3.83
C GLY A 144 -13.82 14.20 -2.52
N SER A 145 -14.47 14.68 -1.46
CA SER A 145 -14.35 14.12 -0.12
C SER A 145 -15.19 12.85 -0.01
N LEU A 146 -14.52 11.76 0.38
CA LEU A 146 -15.15 10.46 0.56
C LEU A 146 -16.19 10.50 1.69
N VAL A 147 -17.29 9.80 1.50
CA VAL A 147 -18.21 9.45 2.59
C VAL A 147 -17.71 8.13 3.19
N GLU A 148 -17.13 8.21 4.39
CA GLU A 148 -16.56 7.04 5.07
C GLU A 148 -17.65 6.13 5.69
N ASN A 149 -18.72 6.74 6.19
CA ASN A 149 -19.82 6.04 6.84
C ASN A 149 -21.16 6.42 6.20
N ALA A 150 -21.88 5.44 5.67
CA ALA A 150 -23.20 5.63 5.09
C ALA A 150 -24.19 6.26 6.08
N ALA A 151 -24.10 5.90 7.37
CA ALA A 151 -25.02 6.44 8.38
C ALA A 151 -24.88 7.96 8.56
N SER A 152 -23.70 8.55 8.29
CA SER A 152 -23.47 9.99 8.45
C SER A 152 -24.18 10.85 7.42
N VAL A 153 -24.69 10.26 6.34
CA VAL A 153 -25.33 10.97 5.23
C VAL A 153 -26.81 10.63 5.07
N ILE A 154 -27.35 9.75 5.91
CA ILE A 154 -28.79 9.48 5.95
C ILE A 154 -29.53 10.76 6.38
N GLY A 155 -30.56 11.12 5.62
CA GLY A 155 -31.31 12.38 5.82
C GLY A 155 -30.73 13.60 5.13
N ALA A 156 -29.51 13.49 4.55
CA ALA A 156 -29.00 14.54 3.67
C ALA A 156 -29.80 14.61 2.35
N ARG A 157 -29.82 15.77 1.70
CA ARG A 157 -30.43 15.96 0.37
C ARG A 157 -29.37 15.95 -0.70
N THR A 158 -29.70 15.37 -1.86
CA THR A 158 -28.84 15.42 -3.04
C THR A 158 -28.88 16.80 -3.69
N LYS A 159 -27.71 17.37 -4.04
CA LYS A 159 -27.62 18.64 -4.78
C LYS A 159 -27.93 18.49 -6.26
N ARG A 160 -27.76 17.30 -6.82
CA ARG A 160 -27.95 16.97 -8.23
C ARG A 160 -28.50 15.55 -8.38
N ALA A 161 -28.95 15.21 -9.57
CA ALA A 161 -29.28 13.82 -9.88
C ALA A 161 -28.03 12.95 -9.83
N LEU A 162 -28.16 11.75 -9.24
CA LEU A 162 -27.10 10.79 -9.04
C LEU A 162 -27.51 9.43 -9.63
N SER A 163 -26.56 8.70 -10.18
CA SER A 163 -26.81 7.44 -10.87
C SER A 163 -26.48 6.23 -10.00
N MET A 164 -27.19 5.14 -10.21
CA MET A 164 -26.87 3.83 -9.62
C MET A 164 -25.41 3.47 -9.88
N GLY A 165 -24.71 2.92 -8.85
CA GLY A 165 -23.30 2.56 -8.91
C GLY A 165 -22.33 3.73 -8.75
N GLN A 166 -22.83 4.98 -8.73
CA GLN A 166 -21.99 6.15 -8.52
C GLN A 166 -21.47 6.18 -7.07
N ILE A 167 -20.19 6.56 -6.89
CA ILE A 167 -19.60 6.82 -5.58
C ILE A 167 -20.21 8.12 -5.05
N LEU A 168 -20.73 8.05 -3.83
CA LEU A 168 -21.30 9.19 -3.12
C LEU A 168 -20.17 9.98 -2.45
N THR A 169 -20.15 11.29 -2.68
CA THR A 169 -19.19 12.21 -2.06
C THR A 169 -19.91 13.30 -1.28
N LEU A 170 -19.23 13.95 -0.33
CA LEU A 170 -19.81 15.07 0.43
C LEU A 170 -20.23 16.24 -0.46
N GLN A 171 -19.58 16.40 -1.63
CA GLN A 171 -19.95 17.45 -2.60
C GLN A 171 -21.30 17.20 -3.26
N ASP A 172 -21.77 15.97 -3.30
CA ASP A 172 -23.07 15.60 -3.88
C ASP A 172 -24.25 15.94 -2.96
N LEU A 173 -23.97 16.24 -1.69
CA LEU A 173 -24.96 16.32 -0.61
C LEU A 173 -24.97 17.70 0.05
N CYS A 174 -26.12 18.01 0.67
CA CYS A 174 -26.26 19.05 1.69
C CYS A 174 -27.04 18.49 2.87
N LEU A 175 -26.53 18.71 4.08
CA LEU A 175 -27.23 18.45 5.34
C LEU A 175 -28.14 19.61 5.67
N VAL A 176 -27.64 20.82 5.47
CA VAL A 176 -28.41 22.07 5.49
C VAL A 176 -28.30 22.67 4.10
N CYS A 177 -29.42 22.74 3.38
CA CYS A 177 -29.43 23.20 2.02
C CYS A 177 -29.76 24.70 1.94
N LYS A 178 -29.40 25.34 0.82
CA LYS A 178 -29.77 26.74 0.60
C LYS A 178 -31.30 26.89 0.63
N GLY A 179 -31.82 27.75 1.53
CA GLY A 179 -33.24 27.99 1.74
C GLY A 179 -33.88 27.19 2.87
N ASP A 180 -33.13 26.30 3.53
CA ASP A 180 -33.58 25.64 4.74
C ASP A 180 -33.61 26.63 5.91
N VAL A 181 -34.66 26.60 6.69
CA VAL A 181 -34.76 27.35 7.95
C VAL A 181 -33.98 26.58 9.02
N VAL A 182 -33.00 27.24 9.63
CA VAL A 182 -32.16 26.63 10.66
C VAL A 182 -32.21 27.43 11.96
N THR A 183 -32.09 26.73 13.07
CA THR A 183 -31.92 27.35 14.38
C THR A 183 -30.48 27.17 14.82
N ILE A 184 -29.78 28.26 15.01
CA ILE A 184 -28.42 28.29 15.58
C ILE A 184 -28.57 28.52 17.09
N SER A 185 -28.04 27.60 17.89
CA SER A 185 -27.95 27.74 19.35
C SER A 185 -26.51 27.75 19.83
N VAL A 186 -26.19 28.67 20.70
CA VAL A 186 -24.90 28.74 21.39
C VAL A 186 -25.20 28.63 22.88
N SER A 187 -24.51 27.74 23.56
CA SER A 187 -24.63 27.56 25.02
C SER A 187 -23.23 27.70 25.61
N ASP A 188 -23.10 28.65 26.60
CA ASP A 188 -21.89 28.83 27.35
C ASP A 188 -22.27 29.14 28.83
N ASN A 189 -21.62 28.45 29.78
CA ASN A 189 -21.75 28.63 31.22
C ASN A 189 -23.20 28.77 31.75
N GLY A 190 -24.14 27.97 31.17
CA GLY A 190 -25.56 27.97 31.57
C GLY A 190 -26.42 29.02 30.87
N LEU A 191 -25.82 29.89 30.03
CA LEU A 191 -26.57 30.77 29.14
C LEU A 191 -26.73 30.13 27.77
N SER A 192 -27.95 30.08 27.26
CA SER A 192 -28.29 29.57 25.92
C SER A 192 -28.94 30.69 25.12
N VAL A 193 -28.45 30.94 23.92
CA VAL A 193 -29.02 31.87 22.95
C VAL A 193 -29.33 31.10 21.67
N ALA A 194 -30.53 31.25 21.15
CA ALA A 194 -30.95 30.65 19.89
C ALA A 194 -31.45 31.72 18.92
N ALA A 195 -31.07 31.60 17.64
CA ALA A 195 -31.59 32.43 16.55
C ALA A 195 -31.99 31.52 15.39
N THR A 196 -33.15 31.86 14.78
CA THR A 196 -33.69 31.15 13.60
C THR A 196 -33.58 32.05 12.38
N GLY A 197 -33.08 31.55 11.26
CA GLY A 197 -32.90 32.31 10.01
C GLY A 197 -32.94 31.40 8.79
#